data_063c7c55986f08e1adad6779bbfd071a
#
_entry.id   063c7c55986f08e1adad6779bbfd071a
#
_cell.length_a   1.000
_cell.length_b   1.000
_cell.length_c   1.000
_cell.angle_alpha   90.00
_cell.angle_beta   90.00
_cell.angle_gamma   90.00
#
_symmetry.space_group_name_H-M   'P 1'
#
loop_
_entity.id
_entity.type
_entity.pdbx_description
1 polymer ?
#
loop_
_entity_poly.entity_id
_entity_poly.type
_entity_poly.pdbx_seq_one_letter_code
_entity_poly.pdbx_strand_id
1 'polypeptide(L)'
;MNDKVINKKSFLSQVTEIIKTNLRNIIILLSLCFVLFLAYQIYSFYISNKIQKNSISFFTAQNTDDQNVITDTITKLSDENTFYGVLAKLELIDLNLKQNNIQDSVSMYLEVINTNNLDAVYKSAIASKASYQLIDINLEDLSSDYLNIIYDFISYIDEETDSYAGIKLELEYLTKILEAEKNSIDYSSFNEVNDIYANIMNSDVVSSAIKERVNKIHDFYSYK
;
A
#
# COMPACT_ATOMS: atom_id res chain seq x y z
N MET A 1 67.79 43.36 -1.28
CA MET A 1 66.46 43.08 -1.90
C MET A 1 66.41 41.60 -2.10
N ASN A 2 65.74 40.89 -1.19
CA ASN A 2 65.66 39.42 -1.25
C ASN A 2 64.33 39.04 -1.90
N ASP A 3 64.36 38.61 -3.16
CA ASP A 3 63.23 38.01 -3.85
C ASP A 3 62.99 36.60 -3.30
N LYS A 4 62.01 36.49 -2.42
CA LYS A 4 61.41 35.18 -2.06
C LYS A 4 60.67 34.66 -3.28
N VAL A 5 61.30 33.81 -4.06
CA VAL A 5 60.61 32.96 -5.08
C VAL A 5 59.74 32.02 -4.32
N ILE A 6 58.39 32.33 -4.25
CA ILE A 6 57.35 31.44 -3.76
C ILE A 6 57.15 30.38 -4.85
N ASN A 7 57.79 29.22 -4.64
CA ASN A 7 57.62 28.06 -5.52
C ASN A 7 56.21 27.50 -5.33
N LYS A 8 55.20 28.04 -6.07
CA LYS A 8 53.86 27.46 -6.16
C LYS A 8 53.99 26.13 -6.87
N LYS A 9 54.19 25.04 -6.11
CA LYS A 9 53.95 23.71 -6.67
C LYS A 9 52.59 23.71 -7.37
N SER A 10 52.55 23.38 -8.65
CA SER A 10 51.30 23.39 -9.40
C SER A 10 50.36 22.39 -8.73
N PHE A 11 49.05 22.66 -8.71
CA PHE A 11 48.03 21.79 -8.15
C PHE A 11 48.18 20.34 -8.66
N LEU A 12 48.52 20.17 -9.93
CA LEU A 12 48.80 18.87 -10.55
C LEU A 12 49.99 18.13 -9.91
N SER A 13 51.09 18.86 -9.54
CA SER A 13 52.25 18.21 -8.89
C SER A 13 51.92 17.76 -7.47
N GLN A 14 51.07 18.49 -6.73
CA GLN A 14 50.60 18.10 -5.39
C GLN A 14 49.70 16.86 -5.47
N VAL A 15 48.76 16.82 -6.40
CA VAL A 15 47.89 15.66 -6.62
C VAL A 15 48.72 14.42 -7.01
N THR A 16 49.72 14.58 -7.89
CA THR A 16 50.57 13.46 -8.30
C THR A 16 51.42 12.92 -7.14
N GLU A 17 51.89 13.79 -6.25
CA GLU A 17 52.68 13.41 -5.06
C GLU A 17 51.77 12.64 -4.06
N ILE A 18 50.53 13.11 -3.81
CA ILE A 18 49.56 12.42 -2.95
C ILE A 18 49.21 11.04 -3.51
N ILE A 19 48.95 10.94 -4.82
CA ILE A 19 48.62 9.65 -5.47
C ILE A 19 49.79 8.68 -5.33
N LYS A 20 51.04 9.10 -5.61
CA LYS A 20 52.24 8.24 -5.51
C LYS A 20 52.46 7.75 -4.07
N THR A 21 52.29 8.62 -3.08
CA THR A 21 52.49 8.28 -1.66
C THR A 21 51.44 7.34 -1.14
N ASN A 22 50.19 7.44 -1.65
CA ASN A 22 49.05 6.65 -1.17
C ASN A 22 48.57 5.59 -2.17
N LEU A 23 49.34 5.31 -3.22
CA LEU A 23 48.93 4.44 -4.33
C LEU A 23 48.39 3.09 -3.86
N ARG A 24 49.05 2.47 -2.89
CA ARG A 24 48.61 1.18 -2.30
C ARG A 24 47.20 1.29 -1.67
N ASN A 25 46.99 2.36 -0.88
CA ASN A 25 45.70 2.56 -0.20
C ASN A 25 44.60 2.88 -1.19
N ILE A 26 44.89 3.65 -2.25
CA ILE A 26 43.97 3.96 -3.33
C ILE A 26 43.56 2.69 -4.09
N ILE A 27 44.51 1.81 -4.42
CA ILE A 27 44.22 0.53 -5.09
C ILE A 27 43.35 -0.36 -4.21
N ILE A 28 43.66 -0.45 -2.91
CA ILE A 28 42.85 -1.23 -1.97
C ILE A 28 41.40 -0.70 -1.91
N LEU A 29 41.26 0.63 -1.80
CA LEU A 29 39.94 1.26 -1.77
C LEU A 29 39.14 1.02 -3.06
N LEU A 30 39.78 1.21 -4.23
CA LEU A 30 39.15 0.95 -5.51
C LEU A 30 38.75 -0.52 -5.68
N SER A 31 39.61 -1.46 -5.24
CA SER A 31 39.31 -2.89 -5.27
C SER A 31 38.10 -3.21 -4.37
N LEU A 32 38.01 -2.62 -3.19
CA LEU A 32 36.88 -2.80 -2.29
C LEU A 32 35.58 -2.25 -2.91
N CYS A 33 35.63 -1.04 -3.47
CA CYS A 33 34.49 -0.46 -4.18
C CYS A 33 34.04 -1.34 -5.35
N PHE A 34 34.96 -1.91 -6.11
CA PHE A 34 34.66 -2.80 -7.22
C PHE A 34 33.99 -4.10 -6.76
N VAL A 35 34.46 -4.71 -5.67
CA VAL A 35 33.84 -5.90 -5.08
C VAL A 35 32.42 -5.61 -4.60
N LEU A 36 32.21 -4.48 -3.92
CA LEU A 36 30.87 -4.03 -3.48
C LEU A 36 29.94 -3.81 -4.68
N PHE A 37 30.45 -3.20 -5.75
CA PHE A 37 29.69 -2.97 -6.98
C PHE A 37 29.27 -4.31 -7.63
N LEU A 38 30.18 -5.30 -7.74
CA LEU A 38 29.85 -6.61 -8.26
C LEU A 38 28.82 -7.34 -7.39
N ALA A 39 28.96 -7.29 -6.07
CA ALA A 39 27.99 -7.86 -5.14
C ALA A 39 26.60 -7.25 -5.33
N TYR A 40 26.53 -5.92 -5.47
CA TYR A 40 25.29 -5.22 -5.76
C TYR A 40 24.67 -5.62 -7.11
N GLN A 41 25.47 -5.77 -8.17
CA GLN A 41 25.00 -6.19 -9.49
C GLN A 41 24.43 -7.63 -9.44
N ILE A 42 25.10 -8.56 -8.77
CA ILE A 42 24.62 -9.94 -8.60
C ILE A 42 23.30 -9.95 -7.82
N TYR A 43 23.23 -9.20 -6.73
CA TYR A 43 22.01 -9.08 -5.92
C TYR A 43 20.85 -8.48 -6.73
N SER A 44 21.09 -7.39 -7.46
CA SER A 44 20.10 -6.74 -8.31
C SER A 44 19.57 -7.68 -9.41
N PHE A 45 20.48 -8.42 -10.05
CA PHE A 45 20.12 -9.42 -11.06
C PHE A 45 19.25 -10.54 -10.48
N TYR A 46 19.62 -11.06 -9.30
CA TYR A 46 18.85 -12.10 -8.61
C TYR A 46 17.42 -11.62 -8.28
N ILE A 47 17.28 -10.42 -7.71
CA ILE A 47 15.97 -9.84 -7.38
C ILE A 47 15.14 -9.61 -8.66
N SER A 48 15.72 -9.04 -9.70
CA SER A 48 15.05 -8.82 -10.99
C SER A 48 14.51 -10.10 -11.59
N ASN A 49 15.32 -11.17 -11.63
CA ASN A 49 14.90 -12.48 -12.12
C ASN A 49 13.78 -13.09 -11.26
N LYS A 50 13.85 -12.92 -9.95
CA LYS A 50 12.81 -13.41 -9.03
C LYS A 50 11.49 -12.70 -9.30
N ILE A 51 11.49 -11.36 -9.42
CA ILE A 51 10.30 -10.57 -9.77
C ILE A 51 9.73 -11.00 -11.12
N GLN A 52 10.56 -11.15 -12.14
CA GLN A 52 10.13 -11.59 -13.46
C GLN A 52 9.48 -12.97 -13.43
N LYS A 53 10.09 -13.93 -12.72
CA LYS A 53 9.54 -15.27 -12.57
C LYS A 53 8.17 -15.23 -11.86
N ASN A 54 8.05 -14.48 -10.79
CA ASN A 54 6.80 -14.35 -10.05
C ASN A 54 5.72 -13.66 -10.90
N SER A 55 6.10 -12.65 -11.69
CA SER A 55 5.20 -12.01 -12.67
C SER A 55 4.63 -13.03 -13.66
N ILE A 56 5.51 -13.81 -14.31
CA ILE A 56 5.08 -14.82 -15.27
C ILE A 56 4.15 -15.84 -14.60
N SER A 57 4.51 -16.35 -13.41
CA SER A 57 3.70 -17.31 -12.69
C SER A 57 2.32 -16.75 -12.34
N PHE A 58 2.25 -15.50 -11.86
CA PHE A 58 1.00 -14.82 -11.51
C PHE A 58 0.08 -14.68 -12.73
N PHE A 59 0.58 -14.12 -13.83
CA PHE A 59 -0.22 -13.96 -15.05
C PHE A 59 -0.59 -15.29 -15.73
N THR A 60 0.27 -16.32 -15.62
CA THR A 60 -0.08 -17.65 -16.11
C THR A 60 -1.23 -18.26 -15.30
N ALA A 61 -1.22 -18.08 -13.97
CA ALA A 61 -2.32 -18.53 -13.13
C ALA A 61 -3.64 -17.83 -13.46
N GLN A 62 -3.61 -16.51 -13.73
CA GLN A 62 -4.81 -15.77 -14.11
C GLN A 62 -5.37 -16.13 -15.50
N ASN A 63 -4.56 -16.69 -16.39
CA ASN A 63 -4.95 -17.05 -17.76
C ASN A 63 -5.22 -18.55 -17.95
N THR A 64 -5.27 -19.35 -16.89
CA THR A 64 -5.67 -20.75 -16.95
C THR A 64 -7.09 -20.95 -16.45
N ASP A 65 -7.80 -21.92 -17.04
CA ASP A 65 -9.16 -22.30 -16.59
C ASP A 65 -9.13 -23.36 -15.47
N ASP A 66 -7.96 -23.93 -15.16
CA ASP A 66 -7.82 -24.96 -14.11
C ASP A 66 -7.73 -24.32 -12.72
N GLN A 67 -8.83 -24.39 -11.99
CA GLN A 67 -8.96 -23.79 -10.66
C GLN A 67 -7.94 -24.34 -9.65
N ASN A 68 -7.52 -25.60 -9.77
CA ASN A 68 -6.53 -26.17 -8.87
C ASN A 68 -5.13 -25.58 -9.14
N VAL A 69 -4.78 -25.38 -10.42
CA VAL A 69 -3.54 -24.73 -10.82
C VAL A 69 -3.51 -23.28 -10.37
N ILE A 70 -4.63 -22.57 -10.51
CA ILE A 70 -4.76 -21.18 -10.02
C ILE A 70 -4.48 -21.16 -8.52
N THR A 71 -5.23 -21.91 -7.72
CA THR A 71 -5.14 -21.89 -6.26
C THR A 71 -3.74 -22.28 -5.78
N ASP A 72 -3.15 -23.36 -6.32
CA ASP A 72 -1.80 -23.82 -5.94
C ASP A 72 -0.72 -22.77 -6.29
N THR A 73 -0.81 -22.18 -7.47
CA THR A 73 0.15 -21.15 -7.90
C THR A 73 0.03 -19.87 -7.08
N ILE A 74 -1.19 -19.39 -6.85
CA ILE A 74 -1.46 -18.17 -6.06
C ILE A 74 -1.05 -18.40 -4.60
N THR A 75 -1.33 -19.56 -4.01
CA THR A 75 -0.89 -19.91 -2.65
C THR A 75 0.63 -19.88 -2.53
N LYS A 76 1.36 -20.49 -3.47
CA LYS A 76 2.83 -20.46 -3.46
C LYS A 76 3.42 -19.06 -3.64
N LEU A 77 2.78 -18.23 -4.47
CA LEU A 77 3.23 -16.87 -4.68
C LEU A 77 2.94 -15.97 -3.46
N SER A 78 1.85 -16.21 -2.73
CA SER A 78 1.47 -15.40 -1.57
C SER A 78 2.49 -15.45 -0.43
N ASP A 79 3.31 -16.51 -0.36
CA ASP A 79 4.40 -16.64 0.61
C ASP A 79 5.67 -15.84 0.22
N GLU A 80 5.68 -15.28 -1.00
CA GLU A 80 6.82 -14.54 -1.51
C GLU A 80 6.79 -13.07 -1.07
N ASN A 81 7.91 -12.58 -0.51
CA ASN A 81 8.05 -11.17 -0.15
C ASN A 81 8.37 -10.32 -1.38
N THR A 82 7.44 -10.25 -2.33
CA THR A 82 7.53 -9.49 -3.57
C THR A 82 6.19 -8.79 -3.85
N PHE A 83 6.19 -7.83 -4.78
CA PHE A 83 4.96 -7.20 -5.24
C PHE A 83 3.91 -8.22 -5.73
N TYR A 84 4.33 -9.24 -6.48
CA TYR A 84 3.43 -10.30 -6.96
C TYR A 84 2.97 -11.22 -5.83
N GLY A 85 3.74 -11.36 -4.75
CA GLY A 85 3.28 -12.02 -3.52
C GLY A 85 2.13 -11.27 -2.85
N VAL A 86 2.22 -9.94 -2.79
CA VAL A 86 1.11 -9.09 -2.31
C VAL A 86 -0.13 -9.25 -3.18
N LEU A 87 0.02 -9.20 -4.52
CA LEU A 87 -1.11 -9.41 -5.43
C LEU A 87 -1.73 -10.79 -5.26
N ALA A 88 -0.91 -11.83 -5.12
CA ALA A 88 -1.38 -13.19 -4.87
C ALA A 88 -2.14 -13.30 -3.53
N LYS A 89 -1.68 -12.64 -2.47
CA LYS A 89 -2.42 -12.56 -1.20
C LYS A 89 -3.79 -11.91 -1.37
N LEU A 90 -3.88 -10.83 -2.14
CA LEU A 90 -5.15 -10.17 -2.42
C LEU A 90 -6.13 -11.08 -3.18
N GLU A 91 -5.63 -11.89 -4.13
CA GLU A 91 -6.46 -12.91 -4.80
C GLU A 91 -6.94 -14.01 -3.84
N LEU A 92 -6.09 -14.48 -2.90
CA LEU A 92 -6.50 -15.44 -1.88
C LEU A 92 -7.55 -14.85 -0.93
N ILE A 93 -7.43 -13.58 -0.58
CA ILE A 93 -8.44 -12.88 0.21
C ILE A 93 -9.80 -12.91 -0.51
N ASP A 94 -9.83 -12.57 -1.79
CA ASP A 94 -11.07 -12.60 -2.59
C ASP A 94 -11.66 -14.02 -2.70
N LEU A 95 -10.81 -15.06 -2.78
CA LEU A 95 -11.26 -16.46 -2.73
C LEU A 95 -11.83 -16.84 -1.36
N ASN A 96 -11.18 -16.44 -0.27
CA ASN A 96 -11.66 -16.68 1.09
C ASN A 96 -12.99 -15.98 1.36
N LEU A 97 -13.16 -14.74 0.93
CA LEU A 97 -14.43 -14.01 1.07
C LEU A 97 -15.57 -14.71 0.32
N LYS A 98 -15.32 -15.21 -0.91
CA LYS A 98 -16.32 -16.01 -1.66
C LYS A 98 -16.70 -17.32 -0.95
N GLN A 99 -15.82 -17.84 -0.11
CA GLN A 99 -16.07 -19.04 0.71
C GLN A 99 -16.63 -18.71 2.10
N ASN A 100 -16.92 -17.44 2.37
CA ASN A 100 -17.36 -16.92 3.67
C ASN A 100 -16.32 -17.08 4.81
N ASN A 101 -15.02 -17.18 4.47
CA ASN A 101 -13.90 -17.24 5.42
C ASN A 101 -13.43 -15.83 5.78
N ILE A 102 -14.32 -15.03 6.39
CA ILE A 102 -14.09 -13.59 6.61
C ILE A 102 -12.93 -13.35 7.57
N GLN A 103 -12.82 -14.12 8.65
CA GLN A 103 -11.77 -13.95 9.66
C GLN A 103 -10.37 -14.16 9.07
N ASP A 104 -10.20 -15.17 8.21
CA ASP A 104 -8.92 -15.41 7.52
C ASP A 104 -8.60 -14.27 6.56
N SER A 105 -9.62 -13.76 5.84
CA SER A 105 -9.47 -12.61 4.95
C SER A 105 -9.02 -11.37 5.68
N VAL A 106 -9.61 -11.05 6.84
CA VAL A 106 -9.21 -9.92 7.70
C VAL A 106 -7.75 -10.07 8.15
N SER A 107 -7.37 -11.26 8.61
CA SER A 107 -6.00 -11.55 9.06
C SER A 107 -4.99 -11.34 7.92
N MET A 108 -5.33 -11.80 6.70
CA MET A 108 -4.48 -11.62 5.52
C MET A 108 -4.40 -10.17 5.07
N TYR A 109 -5.49 -9.39 5.16
CA TYR A 109 -5.45 -7.95 4.88
C TYR A 109 -4.51 -7.22 5.82
N LEU A 110 -4.59 -7.48 7.13
CA LEU A 110 -3.69 -6.89 8.13
C LEU A 110 -2.23 -7.28 7.88
N GLU A 111 -1.96 -8.54 7.50
CA GLU A 111 -0.61 -8.97 7.15
C GLU A 111 -0.06 -8.21 5.94
N VAL A 112 -0.85 -8.01 4.89
CA VAL A 112 -0.44 -7.24 3.70
C VAL A 112 -0.17 -5.78 4.05
N ILE A 113 -1.06 -5.12 4.79
CA ILE A 113 -0.92 -3.71 5.17
C ILE A 113 0.33 -3.50 6.04
N ASN A 114 0.64 -4.45 6.93
CA ASN A 114 1.80 -4.39 7.80
C ASN A 114 3.13 -4.78 7.12
N THR A 115 3.11 -5.11 5.83
CA THR A 115 4.35 -5.40 5.08
C THR A 115 5.23 -4.15 5.01
N ASN A 116 6.47 -4.26 5.50
CA ASN A 116 7.38 -3.12 5.71
C ASN A 116 7.75 -2.31 4.45
N ASN A 117 7.67 -2.92 3.28
CA ASN A 117 8.07 -2.29 2.01
C ASN A 117 6.88 -1.86 1.13
N LEU A 118 5.66 -1.85 1.68
CA LEU A 118 4.50 -1.40 0.92
C LEU A 118 4.36 0.12 1.04
N ASP A 119 4.29 0.79 -0.10
CA ASP A 119 4.07 2.24 -0.19
C ASP A 119 2.73 2.65 0.43
N ALA A 120 2.66 3.86 1.02
CA ALA A 120 1.46 4.38 1.69
C ALA A 120 0.22 4.38 0.77
N VAL A 121 0.41 4.68 -0.53
CA VAL A 121 -0.67 4.65 -1.53
C VAL A 121 -1.26 3.26 -1.68
N TYR A 122 -0.43 2.21 -1.73
CA TYR A 122 -0.91 0.83 -1.81
C TYR A 122 -1.57 0.38 -0.51
N LYS A 123 -1.03 0.79 0.65
CA LYS A 123 -1.67 0.51 1.95
C LYS A 123 -3.06 1.13 2.02
N SER A 124 -3.20 2.40 1.60
CA SER A 124 -4.48 3.10 1.55
C SER A 124 -5.46 2.41 0.60
N ALA A 125 -5.00 1.96 -0.58
CA ALA A 125 -5.84 1.21 -1.52
C ALA A 125 -6.36 -0.09 -0.93
N ILE A 126 -5.50 -0.86 -0.27
CA ILE A 126 -5.83 -2.16 0.32
C ILE A 126 -6.76 -1.98 1.52
N ALA A 127 -6.47 -1.00 2.39
CA ALA A 127 -7.31 -0.66 3.54
C ALA A 127 -8.70 -0.20 3.09
N SER A 128 -8.79 0.62 2.04
CA SER A 128 -10.07 1.05 1.45
C SER A 128 -10.87 -0.14 0.92
N LYS A 129 -10.21 -1.05 0.16
CA LYS A 129 -10.87 -2.27 -0.35
C LYS A 129 -11.40 -3.14 0.79
N ALA A 130 -10.59 -3.38 1.82
CA ALA A 130 -10.99 -4.14 3.01
C ALA A 130 -12.20 -3.51 3.71
N SER A 131 -12.18 -2.19 3.90
CA SER A 131 -13.28 -1.46 4.54
C SER A 131 -14.58 -1.57 3.75
N TYR A 132 -14.58 -1.34 2.43
CA TYR A 132 -15.78 -1.50 1.61
C TYR A 132 -16.34 -2.92 1.67
N GLN A 133 -15.49 -3.95 1.55
CA GLN A 133 -15.93 -5.34 1.61
C GLN A 133 -16.55 -5.72 2.96
N LEU A 134 -15.97 -5.25 4.07
CA LEU A 134 -16.53 -5.50 5.40
C LEU A 134 -17.82 -4.71 5.65
N ILE A 135 -17.97 -3.50 5.10
CA ILE A 135 -19.20 -2.74 5.14
C ILE A 135 -20.30 -3.52 4.40
N ASP A 136 -20.04 -4.00 3.18
CA ASP A 136 -20.99 -4.77 2.39
C ASP A 136 -21.42 -6.03 3.13
N ILE A 137 -20.48 -6.80 3.71
CA ILE A 137 -20.78 -8.01 4.51
C ILE A 137 -21.66 -7.68 5.72
N ASN A 138 -21.38 -6.59 6.43
CA ASN A 138 -22.19 -6.17 7.57
C ASN A 138 -23.58 -5.69 7.16
N LEU A 139 -23.74 -5.06 5.98
CA LEU A 139 -25.06 -4.66 5.46
C LEU A 139 -25.89 -5.87 5.02
N GLU A 140 -25.26 -6.94 4.52
CA GLU A 140 -25.93 -8.20 4.18
C GLU A 140 -26.36 -8.97 5.45
N ASP A 141 -25.56 -8.91 6.51
CA ASP A 141 -25.84 -9.53 7.81
C ASP A 141 -25.50 -8.58 8.96
N LEU A 142 -26.50 -7.83 9.43
CA LEU A 142 -26.37 -6.88 10.54
C LEU A 142 -26.00 -7.53 11.87
N SER A 143 -26.13 -8.86 12.02
CA SER A 143 -25.66 -9.58 13.20
C SER A 143 -24.13 -9.72 13.26
N SER A 144 -23.44 -9.58 12.12
CA SER A 144 -21.98 -9.57 12.03
C SER A 144 -21.41 -8.37 12.77
N ASP A 145 -20.25 -8.54 13.44
CA ASP A 145 -19.64 -7.45 14.21
C ASP A 145 -18.21 -7.13 13.73
N TYR A 146 -18.14 -6.42 12.61
CA TYR A 146 -16.86 -5.99 12.01
C TYR A 146 -16.62 -4.46 12.15
N LEU A 147 -17.46 -3.72 12.85
CA LEU A 147 -17.36 -2.25 12.96
C LEU A 147 -15.97 -1.78 13.43
N ASN A 148 -15.46 -2.37 14.51
CA ASN A 148 -14.16 -2.02 15.05
C ASN A 148 -13.04 -2.29 14.03
N ILE A 149 -13.12 -3.41 13.32
CA ILE A 149 -12.16 -3.80 12.29
C ILE A 149 -12.21 -2.84 11.09
N ILE A 150 -13.41 -2.37 10.71
CA ILE A 150 -13.59 -1.37 9.66
C ILE A 150 -12.90 -0.07 10.07
N TYR A 151 -13.10 0.42 11.31
CA TYR A 151 -12.42 1.61 11.81
C TYR A 151 -10.90 1.43 11.84
N ASP A 152 -10.41 0.25 12.23
CA ASP A 152 -8.98 -0.05 12.18
C ASP A 152 -8.44 0.05 10.75
N PHE A 153 -9.11 -0.51 9.75
CA PHE A 153 -8.70 -0.38 8.35
C PHE A 153 -8.75 1.07 7.86
N ILE A 154 -9.79 1.84 8.18
CA ILE A 154 -9.88 3.25 7.83
C ILE A 154 -8.70 4.05 8.41
N SER A 155 -8.19 3.68 9.58
CA SER A 155 -7.04 4.33 10.21
C SER A 155 -5.72 4.15 9.43
N TYR A 156 -5.60 3.12 8.57
CA TYR A 156 -4.45 2.90 7.70
C TYR A 156 -4.50 3.75 6.41
N ILE A 157 -5.60 4.44 6.14
CA ILE A 157 -5.73 5.30 4.95
C ILE A 157 -5.02 6.63 5.22
N ASP A 158 -3.99 6.92 4.41
CA ASP A 158 -3.18 8.11 4.50
C ASP A 158 -3.96 9.34 3.95
N GLU A 159 -4.19 10.32 4.82
CA GLU A 159 -4.87 11.57 4.48
C GLU A 159 -4.00 12.55 3.69
N GLU A 160 -2.67 12.46 3.84
CA GLU A 160 -1.72 13.32 3.12
C GLU A 160 -1.72 13.01 1.61
N THR A 161 -2.21 11.84 1.24
CA THR A 161 -2.41 11.47 -0.15
C THR A 161 -3.76 11.98 -0.62
N ASP A 162 -3.82 13.11 -1.34
CA ASP A 162 -5.05 13.74 -1.88
C ASP A 162 -6.00 12.73 -2.54
N SER A 163 -5.46 11.67 -3.15
CA SER A 163 -6.22 10.62 -3.83
C SER A 163 -7.11 9.80 -2.88
N TYR A 164 -6.77 9.68 -1.60
CA TYR A 164 -7.50 8.83 -0.66
C TYR A 164 -8.24 9.59 0.44
N ALA A 165 -7.99 10.89 0.62
CA ALA A 165 -8.71 11.70 1.60
C ALA A 165 -10.23 11.67 1.39
N GLY A 166 -10.68 11.78 0.14
CA GLY A 166 -12.11 11.69 -0.19
C GLY A 166 -12.69 10.28 0.04
N ILE A 167 -11.93 9.23 -0.23
CA ILE A 167 -12.33 7.83 0.00
C ILE A 167 -12.45 7.57 1.51
N LYS A 168 -11.52 8.08 2.31
CA LYS A 168 -11.57 7.96 3.77
C LYS A 168 -12.85 8.55 4.34
N LEU A 169 -13.18 9.78 3.94
CA LEU A 169 -14.42 10.44 4.35
C LEU A 169 -15.68 9.66 3.91
N GLU A 170 -15.69 9.12 2.70
CA GLU A 170 -16.78 8.25 2.24
C GLU A 170 -16.94 7.00 3.11
N LEU A 171 -15.83 6.33 3.44
CA LEU A 171 -15.83 5.14 4.29
C LEU A 171 -16.27 5.45 5.72
N GLU A 172 -15.83 6.56 6.30
CA GLU A 172 -16.30 7.03 7.61
C GLU A 172 -17.82 7.28 7.59
N TYR A 173 -18.33 7.93 6.54
CA TYR A 173 -19.75 8.15 6.34
C TYR A 173 -20.55 6.83 6.26
N LEU A 174 -20.11 5.89 5.43
CA LEU A 174 -20.75 4.58 5.27
C LEU A 174 -20.71 3.76 6.57
N THR A 175 -19.60 3.83 7.31
CA THR A 175 -19.46 3.14 8.59
C THR A 175 -20.42 3.70 9.64
N LYS A 176 -20.64 5.02 9.65
CA LYS A 176 -21.63 5.65 10.54
C LYS A 176 -23.08 5.30 10.16
N ILE A 177 -23.39 5.16 8.88
CA ILE A 177 -24.69 4.62 8.44
C ILE A 177 -24.88 3.19 8.96
N LEU A 178 -23.88 2.34 8.77
CA LEU A 178 -23.91 0.97 9.25
C LEU A 178 -24.10 0.90 10.78
N GLU A 179 -23.44 1.77 11.53
CA GLU A 179 -23.60 1.90 12.98
C GLU A 179 -25.05 2.30 13.36
N ALA A 180 -25.65 3.24 12.64
CA ALA A 180 -27.04 3.63 12.83
C ALA A 180 -28.01 2.48 12.56
N GLU A 181 -27.82 1.76 11.45
CA GLU A 181 -28.65 0.59 11.10
C GLU A 181 -28.55 -0.51 12.18
N LYS A 182 -27.34 -0.87 12.61
CA LYS A 182 -27.11 -1.88 13.65
C LYS A 182 -27.77 -1.53 14.97
N ASN A 183 -27.75 -0.26 15.35
CA ASN A 183 -28.31 0.23 16.61
C ASN A 183 -29.76 0.69 16.50
N SER A 184 -30.39 0.54 15.33
CA SER A 184 -31.74 1.03 15.04
C SER A 184 -31.93 2.52 15.41
N ILE A 185 -30.91 3.34 15.14
CA ILE A 185 -30.93 4.78 15.35
C ILE A 185 -31.60 5.42 14.15
N ASP A 186 -32.54 6.33 14.41
CA ASP A 186 -33.15 7.13 13.34
C ASP A 186 -32.09 8.02 12.68
N TYR A 187 -31.90 7.82 11.39
CA TYR A 187 -30.91 8.50 10.58
C TYR A 187 -31.03 10.03 10.66
N SER A 188 -32.27 10.54 10.64
CA SER A 188 -32.54 11.99 10.70
C SER A 188 -32.08 12.64 12.03
N SER A 189 -31.98 11.86 13.10
CA SER A 189 -31.52 12.29 14.43
C SER A 189 -30.04 12.06 14.69
N PHE A 190 -29.34 11.36 13.77
CA PHE A 190 -27.94 11.00 13.95
C PHE A 190 -27.01 12.10 13.45
N ASN A 191 -26.70 13.06 14.32
CA ASN A 191 -25.93 14.26 13.98
C ASN A 191 -24.56 13.95 13.34
N GLU A 192 -23.87 12.90 13.80
CA GLU A 192 -22.54 12.53 13.27
C GLU A 192 -22.59 12.21 11.76
N VAL A 193 -23.62 11.54 11.30
CA VAL A 193 -23.80 11.24 9.86
C VAL A 193 -24.01 12.54 9.07
N ASN A 194 -24.85 13.44 9.58
CA ASN A 194 -25.13 14.72 8.93
C ASN A 194 -23.90 15.62 8.89
N ASP A 195 -23.09 15.63 9.95
CA ASP A 195 -21.85 16.40 10.00
C ASP A 195 -20.81 15.89 8.99
N ILE A 196 -20.64 14.56 8.88
CA ILE A 196 -19.73 13.97 7.87
C ILE A 196 -20.26 14.24 6.45
N TYR A 197 -21.57 14.09 6.22
CA TYR A 197 -22.18 14.43 4.94
C TYR A 197 -21.90 15.87 4.53
N ALA A 198 -22.13 16.83 5.44
CA ALA A 198 -21.86 18.24 5.18
C ALA A 198 -20.37 18.51 4.89
N ASN A 199 -19.47 17.82 5.61
CA ASN A 199 -18.04 17.91 5.36
C ASN A 199 -17.67 17.40 3.96
N ILE A 200 -18.20 16.26 3.54
CA ILE A 200 -17.98 15.69 2.21
C ILE A 200 -18.45 16.66 1.12
N MET A 201 -19.66 17.20 1.26
CA MET A 201 -20.26 18.09 0.24
C MET A 201 -19.49 19.40 0.09
N ASN A 202 -18.93 19.94 1.18
CA ASN A 202 -18.19 21.20 1.21
C ASN A 202 -16.68 21.04 0.94
N SER A 203 -16.16 19.82 0.93
CA SER A 203 -14.72 19.55 0.76
C SER A 203 -14.28 19.71 -0.70
N ASP A 204 -13.17 20.41 -0.93
CA ASP A 204 -12.56 20.55 -2.25
C ASP A 204 -11.72 19.32 -2.66
N VAL A 205 -11.28 18.51 -1.69
CA VAL A 205 -10.49 17.30 -1.96
C VAL A 205 -11.35 16.09 -2.32
N VAL A 206 -12.66 16.15 -2.09
CA VAL A 206 -13.60 15.06 -2.42
C VAL A 206 -14.06 15.17 -3.87
N SER A 207 -13.87 14.11 -4.65
CA SER A 207 -14.26 14.06 -6.06
C SER A 207 -15.79 14.18 -6.22
N SER A 208 -16.22 14.73 -7.37
CA SER A 208 -17.65 14.83 -7.73
C SER A 208 -18.34 13.45 -7.73
N ALA A 209 -17.64 12.40 -8.13
CA ALA A 209 -18.19 11.04 -8.14
C ALA A 209 -18.49 10.52 -6.72
N ILE A 210 -17.63 10.80 -5.75
CA ILE A 210 -17.88 10.45 -4.34
C ILE A 210 -19.07 11.27 -3.81
N LYS A 211 -19.08 12.59 -4.05
CA LYS A 211 -20.20 13.45 -3.63
C LYS A 211 -21.54 12.98 -4.17
N GLU A 212 -21.58 12.59 -5.45
CA GLU A 212 -22.81 12.07 -6.07
C GLU A 212 -23.28 10.75 -5.42
N ARG A 213 -22.36 9.80 -5.14
CA ARG A 213 -22.71 8.54 -4.46
C ARG A 213 -23.23 8.80 -3.04
N VAL A 214 -22.47 9.58 -2.27
CA VAL A 214 -22.84 9.92 -0.89
C VAL A 214 -24.18 10.66 -0.84
N ASN A 215 -24.43 11.60 -1.78
CA ASN A 215 -25.74 12.28 -1.85
C ASN A 215 -26.88 11.31 -2.11
N LYS A 216 -26.74 10.39 -3.05
CA LYS A 216 -27.78 9.36 -3.32
C LYS A 216 -28.07 8.47 -2.11
N ILE A 217 -27.02 8.10 -1.37
CA ILE A 217 -27.16 7.29 -0.16
C ILE A 217 -27.85 8.11 0.94
N HIS A 218 -27.43 9.38 1.11
CA HIS A 218 -28.03 10.30 2.07
C HIS A 218 -29.54 10.50 1.81
N ASP A 219 -29.90 10.76 0.55
CA ASP A 219 -31.31 10.90 0.15
C ASP A 219 -32.11 9.62 0.47
N PHE A 220 -31.55 8.45 0.13
CA PHE A 220 -32.22 7.16 0.42
C PHE A 220 -32.53 6.97 1.90
N TYR A 221 -31.55 7.22 2.78
CA TYR A 221 -31.73 7.06 4.21
C TYR A 221 -32.57 8.16 4.86
N SER A 222 -32.62 9.34 4.26
CA SER A 222 -33.48 10.45 4.74
C SER A 222 -34.97 10.20 4.51
N TYR A 223 -35.34 9.30 3.57
CA TYR A 223 -36.72 8.90 3.29
C TYR A 223 -37.14 7.57 3.94
N LYS A 224 -36.25 6.87 4.60
CA LYS A 224 -36.51 5.58 5.27
C LYS A 224 -37.07 5.78 6.67
#